data_c8dabe2e4b12dadda550aaeb67fbdcab
#
_entry.id   c8dabe2e4b12dadda550aaeb67fbdcab
#
_cell.length_a   1.000
_cell.length_b   1.000
_cell.length_c   1.000
_cell.angle_alpha   90.00
_cell.angle_beta   90.00
_cell.angle_gamma   90.00
#
_symmetry.space_group_name_H-M   'P 1'
#
loop_
_entity.id
_entity.type
_entity.pdbx_description
1 polymer ?
#
loop_
_entity_poly.entity_id
_entity_poly.type
_entity_poly.pdbx_seq_one_letter_code
_entity_poly.pdbx_strand_id
1 'polypeptide(L)'
;MNLQAKSLHDLFGNRKLVIATKHQKEEVIAPILEAALGVKCIVPENFDTDVFGTFSGEKIRHEDPISTARKKCEMAMKLTNCDIGIASEGSFGAHPHLYFVNADDEFILLIDKKNNLEIIARELSTSTNFGGDDIKTKQELLAFAKQSLFPSHGLILRKEKDNIETITKDFKDLNHLEEVFLSMQSKYGSVFIETDMRAMMNPTRMEVIGLATQRLIEKISSRCPECEIPGFSITETKSGLPCGLCGFPTQSTLYHVLTCANCEFTRREMFPNKKEKEEPMYCDNCNP
;
A
#
# COMPACT_ATOMS: atom_id res chain seq x y z
N MET A 1 -30.93 -26.09 -10.42
CA MET A 1 -31.31 -24.67 -10.28
C MET A 1 -30.13 -23.85 -10.75
N ASN A 2 -30.24 -23.18 -11.92
CA ASN A 2 -29.20 -22.24 -12.37
C ASN A 2 -29.25 -21.04 -11.43
N LEU A 3 -28.37 -20.99 -10.44
CA LEU A 3 -28.11 -19.79 -9.68
C LEU A 3 -27.37 -18.85 -10.65
N GLN A 4 -28.07 -17.85 -11.18
CA GLN A 4 -27.41 -16.77 -11.92
C GLN A 4 -26.41 -16.09 -10.99
N ALA A 5 -25.14 -16.02 -11.43
CA ALA A 5 -24.09 -15.34 -10.68
C ALA A 5 -24.54 -13.91 -10.33
N LYS A 6 -24.59 -13.55 -9.06
CA LYS A 6 -24.95 -12.20 -8.62
C LYS A 6 -23.92 -11.23 -9.16
N SER A 7 -24.30 -10.14 -9.79
CA SER A 7 -23.36 -9.10 -10.21
C SER A 7 -22.63 -8.50 -8.99
N LEU A 8 -21.51 -7.77 -9.20
CA LEU A 8 -20.87 -7.04 -8.10
C LEU A 8 -21.84 -6.01 -7.50
N HIS A 9 -22.67 -5.41 -8.34
CA HIS A 9 -23.71 -4.48 -7.89
C HIS A 9 -24.77 -5.17 -7.03
N ASP A 10 -25.13 -6.44 -7.29
CA ASP A 10 -26.08 -7.19 -6.45
C ASP A 10 -25.50 -7.50 -5.06
N LEU A 11 -24.17 -7.66 -4.96
CA LEU A 11 -23.48 -7.93 -3.70
C LEU A 11 -23.24 -6.68 -2.87
N PHE A 12 -22.81 -5.60 -3.54
CA PHE A 12 -22.27 -4.41 -2.89
C PHE A 12 -23.12 -3.14 -3.10
N GLY A 13 -23.86 -3.06 -4.20
CA GLY A 13 -24.54 -1.84 -4.64
C GLY A 13 -25.46 -1.22 -3.60
N ASN A 14 -25.51 0.11 -3.58
CA ASN A 14 -26.31 0.94 -2.67
C ASN A 14 -25.98 0.78 -1.16
N ARG A 15 -24.95 0.01 -0.80
CA ARG A 15 -24.50 -0.12 0.60
C ARG A 15 -23.59 1.03 0.98
N LYS A 16 -23.60 1.42 2.25
CA LYS A 16 -22.65 2.37 2.82
C LYS A 16 -21.36 1.62 3.16
N LEU A 17 -20.25 2.03 2.54
CA LEU A 17 -18.92 1.50 2.78
C LEU A 17 -18.11 2.54 3.55
N VAL A 18 -17.57 2.17 4.72
CA VAL A 18 -16.71 3.06 5.50
C VAL A 18 -15.26 2.94 5.08
N ILE A 19 -14.59 4.06 4.85
CA ILE A 19 -13.14 4.14 4.63
C ILE A 19 -12.48 4.59 5.93
N ALA A 20 -11.68 3.71 6.53
CA ALA A 20 -10.95 3.96 7.78
C ALA A 20 -9.70 4.79 7.50
N THR A 21 -9.84 6.11 7.34
CA THR A 21 -8.75 7.04 7.01
C THR A 21 -8.85 8.34 7.81
N LYS A 22 -7.71 9.05 7.92
CA LYS A 22 -7.60 10.40 8.49
C LYS A 22 -6.85 11.35 7.53
N HIS A 23 -6.13 10.83 6.54
CA HIS A 23 -5.16 11.55 5.73
C HIS A 23 -5.61 11.69 4.27
N GLN A 24 -6.90 11.96 4.03
CA GLN A 24 -7.48 12.21 2.70
C GLN A 24 -7.31 11.07 1.68
N LYS A 25 -7.02 9.84 2.14
CA LYS A 25 -6.92 8.68 1.24
C LYS A 25 -8.25 8.37 0.53
N GLU A 26 -9.37 8.79 1.12
CA GLU A 26 -10.70 8.68 0.52
C GLU A 26 -10.81 9.38 -0.83
N GLU A 27 -10.02 10.42 -1.07
CA GLU A 27 -10.05 11.16 -2.35
C GLU A 27 -9.67 10.29 -3.55
N VAL A 28 -8.80 9.27 -3.34
CA VAL A 28 -8.43 8.32 -4.40
C VAL A 28 -9.13 6.98 -4.27
N ILE A 29 -9.47 6.53 -3.06
CA ILE A 29 -10.12 5.25 -2.82
C ILE A 29 -11.61 5.29 -3.18
N ALA A 30 -12.35 6.31 -2.71
CA ALA A 30 -13.80 6.35 -2.87
C ALA A 30 -14.26 6.36 -4.34
N PRO A 31 -13.72 7.18 -5.25
CA PRO A 31 -14.16 7.18 -6.64
C PRO A 31 -14.00 5.82 -7.33
N ILE A 32 -12.93 5.09 -7.04
CA ILE A 32 -12.65 3.77 -7.63
C ILE A 32 -13.68 2.74 -7.13
N LEU A 33 -13.96 2.74 -5.82
CA LEU A 33 -14.90 1.80 -5.22
C LEU A 33 -16.35 2.08 -5.62
N GLU A 34 -16.75 3.35 -5.61
CA GLU A 34 -18.10 3.76 -5.99
C GLU A 34 -18.40 3.40 -7.44
N ALA A 35 -17.44 3.66 -8.35
CA ALA A 35 -17.57 3.31 -9.76
C ALA A 35 -17.65 1.80 -10.00
N ALA A 36 -16.83 1.00 -9.28
CA ALA A 36 -16.72 -0.44 -9.53
C ALA A 36 -17.80 -1.27 -8.81
N LEU A 37 -18.18 -0.87 -7.59
CA LEU A 37 -19.05 -1.68 -6.72
C LEU A 37 -20.45 -1.08 -6.55
N GLY A 38 -20.68 0.19 -6.93
CA GLY A 38 -21.93 0.90 -6.71
C GLY A 38 -22.23 1.18 -5.23
N VAL A 39 -21.22 1.18 -4.38
CA VAL A 39 -21.31 1.55 -2.95
C VAL A 39 -21.39 3.06 -2.78
N LYS A 40 -21.78 3.52 -1.59
CA LYS A 40 -21.63 4.90 -1.16
C LYS A 40 -20.55 4.96 -0.07
N CYS A 41 -19.41 5.57 -0.39
CA CYS A 41 -18.30 5.71 0.54
C CYS A 41 -18.58 6.79 1.59
N ILE A 42 -18.20 6.51 2.84
CA ILE A 42 -18.24 7.45 3.95
C ILE A 42 -16.93 7.36 4.75
N VAL A 43 -16.55 8.46 5.39
CA VAL A 43 -15.42 8.53 6.33
C VAL A 43 -15.99 8.81 7.71
N PRO A 44 -15.52 8.12 8.78
CA PRO A 44 -16.02 8.38 10.12
C PRO A 44 -15.57 9.77 10.61
N GLU A 45 -16.47 10.53 11.19
CA GLU A 45 -16.13 11.78 11.86
C GLU A 45 -15.26 11.48 13.10
N ASN A 46 -14.25 12.33 13.35
CA ASN A 46 -13.36 12.24 14.53
C ASN A 46 -12.66 10.89 14.74
N PHE A 47 -12.37 10.17 13.64
CA PHE A 47 -11.65 8.90 13.68
C PHE A 47 -10.14 9.13 13.73
N ASP A 48 -9.55 9.03 14.92
CA ASP A 48 -8.10 9.17 15.09
C ASP A 48 -7.38 7.84 14.78
N THR A 49 -6.84 7.74 13.58
CA THR A 49 -6.03 6.59 13.13
C THR A 49 -4.62 6.60 13.71
N ASP A 50 -4.16 7.71 14.33
CA ASP A 50 -2.80 7.85 14.84
C ASP A 50 -2.59 7.05 16.14
N VAL A 51 -3.67 6.58 16.77
CA VAL A 51 -3.59 5.63 17.89
C VAL A 51 -2.91 4.31 17.53
N PHE A 52 -2.88 3.95 16.23
CA PHE A 52 -2.25 2.74 15.70
C PHE A 52 -0.80 2.96 15.21
N GLY A 53 -0.26 4.16 15.38
CA GLY A 53 1.07 4.56 14.90
C GLY A 53 1.05 5.60 13.80
N THR A 54 2.09 6.44 13.74
CA THR A 54 2.22 7.54 12.76
C THR A 54 3.37 7.33 11.80
N PHE A 55 3.26 7.87 10.58
CA PHE A 55 4.36 7.88 9.61
C PHE A 55 5.48 8.84 10.00
N SER A 56 5.15 9.90 10.74
CA SER A 56 6.12 10.84 11.29
C SER A 56 6.87 10.31 12.51
N GLY A 57 6.62 9.04 12.92
CA GLY A 57 7.34 8.38 14.01
C GLY A 57 6.96 8.85 15.41
N GLU A 58 5.99 9.74 15.55
CA GLU A 58 5.52 10.22 16.88
C GLU A 58 4.90 9.11 17.73
N LYS A 59 4.37 8.06 17.06
CA LYS A 59 3.89 6.82 17.69
C LYS A 59 4.44 5.60 16.95
N ILE A 60 5.07 4.69 17.70
CA ILE A 60 5.67 3.48 17.16
C ILE A 60 4.58 2.52 16.67
N ARG A 61 4.80 1.91 15.52
CA ARG A 61 3.98 0.82 14.99
C ARG A 61 4.44 -0.50 15.62
N HIS A 62 3.52 -1.20 16.27
CA HIS A 62 3.83 -2.46 16.97
C HIS A 62 3.37 -3.71 16.19
N GLU A 63 2.54 -3.55 15.17
CA GLU A 63 1.91 -4.64 14.46
C GLU A 63 2.24 -4.60 12.96
N ASP A 64 2.07 -5.72 12.29
CA ASP A 64 2.18 -5.79 10.84
C ASP A 64 1.08 -4.94 10.16
N PRO A 65 1.32 -4.49 8.92
CA PRO A 65 0.39 -3.59 8.21
C PRO A 65 -1.03 -4.15 8.05
N ILE A 66 -1.17 -5.46 7.83
CA ILE A 66 -2.47 -6.10 7.60
C ILE A 66 -3.28 -6.15 8.90
N SER A 67 -2.66 -6.56 10.00
CA SER A 67 -3.28 -6.57 11.33
C SER A 67 -3.72 -5.16 11.76
N THR A 68 -2.89 -4.16 11.49
CA THR A 68 -3.21 -2.76 11.74
C THR A 68 -4.39 -2.29 10.89
N ALA A 69 -4.39 -2.58 9.58
CA ALA A 69 -5.49 -2.24 8.67
C ALA A 69 -6.80 -2.90 9.11
N ARG A 70 -6.76 -4.17 9.51
CA ARG A 70 -7.94 -4.91 10.00
C ARG A 70 -8.56 -4.24 11.22
N LYS A 71 -7.75 -3.93 12.23
CA LYS A 71 -8.23 -3.23 13.44
C LYS A 71 -8.83 -1.86 13.14
N LYS A 72 -8.20 -1.08 12.27
CA LYS A 72 -8.72 0.22 11.81
C LYS A 72 -10.06 0.06 11.11
N CYS A 73 -10.16 -0.90 10.19
CA CYS A 73 -11.38 -1.19 9.45
C CYS A 73 -12.52 -1.58 10.38
N GLU A 74 -12.30 -2.55 11.26
CA GLU A 74 -13.32 -3.02 12.22
C GLU A 74 -13.79 -1.91 13.17
N MET A 75 -12.87 -1.08 13.65
CA MET A 75 -13.21 0.05 14.51
C MET A 75 -14.04 1.10 13.77
N ALA A 76 -13.68 1.46 12.54
CA ALA A 76 -14.45 2.36 11.70
C ALA A 76 -15.85 1.81 11.38
N MET A 77 -15.95 0.52 11.05
CA MET A 77 -17.23 -0.17 10.82
C MET A 77 -18.12 -0.13 12.07
N LYS A 78 -17.54 -0.34 13.26
CA LYS A 78 -18.27 -0.26 14.54
C LYS A 78 -18.77 1.15 14.81
N LEU A 79 -17.94 2.17 14.60
CA LEU A 79 -18.29 3.58 14.84
C LEU A 79 -19.42 4.06 13.91
N THR A 80 -19.42 3.61 12.66
CA THR A 80 -20.39 4.03 11.64
C THR A 80 -21.58 3.11 11.49
N ASN A 81 -21.59 1.98 12.21
CA ASN A 81 -22.56 0.88 12.05
C ASN A 81 -22.66 0.38 10.60
N CYS A 82 -21.52 0.36 9.88
CA CYS A 82 -21.43 -0.20 8.55
C CYS A 82 -21.08 -1.70 8.61
N ASP A 83 -21.65 -2.48 7.70
CA ASP A 83 -21.36 -3.91 7.54
C ASP A 83 -20.26 -4.19 6.50
N ILE A 84 -19.78 -3.14 5.83
CA ILE A 84 -18.66 -3.18 4.89
C ILE A 84 -17.72 -2.01 5.13
N GLY A 85 -16.41 -2.29 5.10
CA GLY A 85 -15.39 -1.27 5.34
C GLY A 85 -14.09 -1.54 4.61
N ILE A 86 -13.29 -0.50 4.51
CA ILE A 86 -11.94 -0.52 3.94
C ILE A 86 -10.97 0.21 4.86
N ALA A 87 -9.75 -0.34 4.94
CA ALA A 87 -8.59 0.34 5.50
C ALA A 87 -7.36 0.12 4.62
N SER A 88 -6.41 1.04 4.67
CA SER A 88 -5.12 0.89 4.00
C SER A 88 -3.97 1.23 4.94
N GLU A 89 -2.87 0.50 4.78
CA GLU A 89 -1.59 0.73 5.44
C GLU A 89 -0.46 0.70 4.43
N GLY A 90 0.52 1.59 4.62
CA GLY A 90 1.73 1.61 3.81
C GLY A 90 2.98 1.42 4.65
N SER A 91 4.06 1.04 4.01
CA SER A 91 5.41 1.06 4.58
C SER A 91 6.42 1.51 3.53
N PHE A 92 7.53 2.10 4.00
CA PHE A 92 8.56 2.65 3.14
C PHE A 92 9.92 2.13 3.57
N GLY A 93 10.77 1.82 2.60
CA GLY A 93 12.10 1.29 2.87
C GLY A 93 12.76 0.73 1.63
N ALA A 94 13.84 -0.05 1.81
CA ALA A 94 14.47 -0.75 0.71
C ALA A 94 13.52 -1.74 0.06
N HIS A 95 13.50 -1.79 -1.28
CA HIS A 95 12.72 -2.77 -2.02
C HIS A 95 13.19 -4.21 -1.67
N PRO A 96 12.29 -5.18 -1.41
CA PRO A 96 12.66 -6.49 -0.90
C PRO A 96 13.58 -7.32 -1.82
N HIS A 97 13.63 -7.00 -3.11
CA HIS A 97 14.48 -7.69 -4.10
C HIS A 97 15.52 -6.77 -4.77
N LEU A 98 15.30 -5.46 -4.74
CA LEU A 98 16.19 -4.45 -5.33
C LEU A 98 16.72 -3.56 -4.20
N TYR A 99 17.62 -4.07 -3.38
CA TYR A 99 18.06 -3.46 -2.12
C TYR A 99 18.64 -2.04 -2.23
N PHE A 100 18.99 -1.61 -3.44
CA PHE A 100 19.55 -0.29 -3.74
C PHE A 100 18.49 0.76 -4.16
N VAL A 101 17.19 0.37 -4.20
CA VAL A 101 16.07 1.28 -4.49
C VAL A 101 15.10 1.29 -3.32
N ASN A 102 14.55 2.46 -3.02
CA ASN A 102 13.44 2.58 -2.09
C ASN A 102 12.12 2.14 -2.74
N ALA A 103 11.20 1.67 -1.93
CA ALA A 103 9.87 1.29 -2.32
C ALA A 103 8.81 1.86 -1.39
N ASP A 104 7.63 2.06 -1.96
CA ASP A 104 6.35 2.27 -1.30
C ASP A 104 5.55 0.97 -1.39
N ASP A 105 5.18 0.40 -0.25
CA ASP A 105 4.47 -0.87 -0.13
C ASP A 105 3.11 -0.64 0.53
N GLU A 106 2.07 -0.49 -0.29
CA GLU A 106 0.72 -0.18 0.17
C GLU A 106 -0.17 -1.44 0.19
N PHE A 107 -0.79 -1.67 1.35
CA PHE A 107 -1.81 -2.68 1.55
C PHE A 107 -3.18 -2.04 1.65
N ILE A 108 -4.18 -2.65 1.04
CA ILE A 108 -5.58 -2.26 1.19
C ILE A 108 -6.41 -3.51 1.52
N LEU A 109 -7.25 -3.39 2.54
CA LEU A 109 -8.07 -4.46 3.08
C LEU A 109 -9.53 -4.07 2.99
N LEU A 110 -10.37 -4.96 2.43
CA LEU A 110 -11.83 -4.88 2.49
C LEU A 110 -12.36 -5.95 3.44
N ILE A 111 -13.26 -5.55 4.33
CA ILE A 111 -14.07 -6.44 5.18
C ILE A 111 -15.54 -6.25 4.83
N ASP A 112 -16.23 -7.33 4.50
CA ASP A 112 -17.68 -7.38 4.30
C ASP A 112 -18.30 -8.45 5.20
N LYS A 113 -18.87 -8.01 6.32
CA LYS A 113 -19.50 -8.91 7.30
C LYS A 113 -20.75 -9.59 6.78
N LYS A 114 -21.51 -8.93 5.89
CA LYS A 114 -22.73 -9.49 5.32
C LYS A 114 -22.46 -10.70 4.42
N ASN A 115 -21.37 -10.63 3.65
CA ASN A 115 -20.98 -11.68 2.71
C ASN A 115 -19.85 -12.59 3.25
N ASN A 116 -19.41 -12.35 4.50
CA ASN A 116 -18.28 -13.03 5.15
C ASN A 116 -17.01 -13.01 4.29
N LEU A 117 -16.62 -11.81 3.82
CA LEU A 117 -15.46 -11.62 2.96
C LEU A 117 -14.38 -10.79 3.66
N GLU A 118 -13.16 -11.23 3.52
CA GLU A 118 -11.96 -10.43 3.75
C GLU A 118 -11.06 -10.54 2.53
N ILE A 119 -10.79 -9.42 1.86
CA ILE A 119 -9.98 -9.39 0.64
C ILE A 119 -8.88 -8.35 0.82
N ILE A 120 -7.64 -8.78 0.59
CA ILE A 120 -6.45 -7.95 0.74
C ILE A 120 -5.78 -7.81 -0.63
N ALA A 121 -5.44 -6.57 -0.98
CA ALA A 121 -4.56 -6.27 -2.10
C ALA A 121 -3.30 -5.54 -1.63
N ARG A 122 -2.25 -5.65 -2.42
CA ARG A 122 -0.96 -5.02 -2.20
C ARG A 122 -0.46 -4.42 -3.49
N GLU A 123 0.12 -3.24 -3.40
CA GLU A 123 0.92 -2.63 -4.46
C GLU A 123 2.29 -2.27 -3.91
N LEU A 124 3.33 -2.81 -4.55
CA LEU A 124 4.73 -2.51 -4.24
C LEU A 124 5.31 -1.70 -5.39
N SER A 125 5.62 -0.44 -5.15
CA SER A 125 6.05 0.51 -6.16
C SER A 125 7.44 1.07 -5.85
N THR A 126 8.28 1.18 -6.87
CA THR A 126 9.53 1.96 -6.81
C THR A 126 9.32 3.44 -7.14
N SER A 127 8.10 3.83 -7.54
CA SER A 127 7.71 5.23 -7.72
C SER A 127 7.45 5.84 -6.35
N THR A 128 8.51 6.33 -5.71
CA THR A 128 8.45 6.96 -4.40
C THR A 128 9.54 8.01 -4.27
N ASN A 129 9.25 9.09 -3.55
CA ASN A 129 10.25 10.08 -3.16
C ASN A 129 10.78 9.86 -1.73
N PHE A 130 10.48 8.69 -1.13
CA PHE A 130 10.91 8.35 0.22
C PHE A 130 12.42 8.52 0.39
N GLY A 131 12.81 9.36 1.35
CA GLY A 131 14.20 9.62 1.66
C GLY A 131 14.38 10.59 2.82
N GLY A 132 15.62 10.67 3.31
CA GLY A 132 16.02 11.62 4.33
C GLY A 132 17.53 11.72 4.38
N ASP A 133 18.04 12.86 4.84
CA ASP A 133 19.47 13.14 4.92
C ASP A 133 19.78 14.14 6.05
N ASP A 134 21.03 14.12 6.53
CA ASP A 134 21.58 15.13 7.43
C ASP A 134 22.13 16.30 6.63
N ILE A 135 21.55 17.48 6.78
CA ILE A 135 21.92 18.69 6.05
C ILE A 135 22.51 19.74 7.00
N LYS A 136 23.50 20.49 6.49
CA LYS A 136 24.23 21.54 7.22
C LYS A 136 24.18 22.90 6.54
N THR A 137 23.78 22.93 5.28
CA THR A 137 23.83 24.15 4.48
C THR A 137 22.50 24.41 3.78
N LYS A 138 22.24 25.69 3.49
CA LYS A 138 21.10 26.09 2.67
C LYS A 138 21.13 25.44 1.28
N GLN A 139 22.28 25.19 0.71
CA GLN A 139 22.43 24.57 -0.61
C GLN A 139 21.93 23.11 -0.57
N GLU A 140 22.31 22.36 0.47
CA GLU A 140 21.82 20.99 0.69
C GLU A 140 20.30 20.96 0.91
N LEU A 141 19.75 21.91 1.71
CA LEU A 141 18.31 22.07 1.89
C LEU A 141 17.59 22.24 0.55
N LEU A 142 18.05 23.20 -0.28
CA LEU A 142 17.43 23.48 -1.57
C LEU A 142 17.54 22.32 -2.55
N ALA A 143 18.67 21.61 -2.54
CA ALA A 143 18.88 20.41 -3.35
C ALA A 143 17.90 19.30 -2.96
N PHE A 144 17.79 19.02 -1.66
CA PHE A 144 16.85 18.00 -1.14
C PHE A 144 15.39 18.39 -1.43
N ALA A 145 15.01 19.64 -1.16
CA ALA A 145 13.64 20.11 -1.42
C ALA A 145 13.26 19.97 -2.90
N LYS A 146 14.16 20.32 -3.82
CA LYS A 146 13.94 20.15 -5.25
C LYS A 146 13.82 18.67 -5.65
N GLN A 147 14.72 17.81 -5.16
CA GLN A 147 14.69 16.37 -5.45
C GLN A 147 13.43 15.73 -4.93
N SER A 148 12.96 16.15 -3.76
CA SER A 148 11.74 15.63 -3.10
C SER A 148 10.43 16.24 -3.62
N LEU A 149 10.49 17.07 -4.66
CA LEU A 149 9.35 17.72 -5.30
C LEU A 149 8.59 18.72 -4.40
N PHE A 150 9.28 19.29 -3.40
CA PHE A 150 8.67 20.36 -2.59
C PHE A 150 8.39 21.62 -3.45
N PRO A 151 7.27 22.32 -3.32
CA PRO A 151 6.27 22.21 -2.25
C PRO A 151 5.08 21.29 -2.54
N SER A 152 5.01 20.62 -3.69
CA SER A 152 3.92 19.68 -3.99
C SER A 152 3.94 18.46 -3.06
N HIS A 153 5.11 18.07 -2.59
CA HIS A 153 5.33 17.02 -1.60
C HIS A 153 5.83 17.65 -0.30
N GLY A 154 5.28 17.18 0.83
CA GLY A 154 5.66 17.67 2.15
C GLY A 154 7.06 17.25 2.57
N LEU A 155 7.66 18.04 3.47
CA LEU A 155 8.93 17.75 4.12
C LEU A 155 8.78 17.84 5.64
N ILE A 156 9.67 17.14 6.35
CA ILE A 156 9.80 17.17 7.81
C ILE A 156 11.22 17.55 8.16
N LEU A 157 11.40 18.42 9.14
CA LEU A 157 12.69 18.74 9.73
C LEU A 157 12.76 18.24 11.17
N ARG A 158 13.90 17.67 11.57
CA ARG A 158 14.20 17.20 12.92
C ARG A 158 15.63 17.59 13.30
N LYS A 159 15.93 17.61 14.59
CA LYS A 159 17.30 17.75 15.08
C LYS A 159 18.23 16.65 14.54
N GLU A 160 17.76 15.40 14.56
CA GLU A 160 18.47 14.20 14.12
C GLU A 160 17.46 13.13 13.72
N LYS A 161 17.88 12.11 12.97
CA LYS A 161 17.05 11.00 12.57
C LYS A 161 16.38 10.36 13.80
N ASP A 162 15.11 10.00 13.65
CA ASP A 162 14.27 9.37 14.69
C ASP A 162 14.00 10.22 15.95
N ASN A 163 14.44 11.49 15.97
CA ASN A 163 14.08 12.40 17.05
C ASN A 163 12.62 12.86 16.95
N ILE A 164 11.83 12.58 17.97
CA ILE A 164 10.39 12.90 18.01
C ILE A 164 10.08 14.22 18.71
N GLU A 165 11.02 14.79 19.46
CA GLU A 165 10.82 16.02 20.25
C GLU A 165 10.89 17.30 19.43
N THR A 166 11.60 17.27 18.30
CA THR A 166 11.87 18.45 17.48
C THR A 166 11.25 18.39 16.09
N ILE A 167 10.18 17.59 15.92
CA ILE A 167 9.50 17.45 14.63
C ILE A 167 8.87 18.78 14.21
N THR A 168 9.26 19.28 13.03
CA THR A 168 8.61 20.41 12.37
C THR A 168 8.17 19.98 10.97
N LYS A 169 6.92 20.23 10.64
CA LYS A 169 6.26 19.78 9.40
C LYS A 169 5.22 20.82 8.95
N ASP A 170 4.51 20.56 7.86
CA ASP A 170 3.45 21.42 7.32
C ASP A 170 3.98 22.78 6.83
N PHE A 171 5.14 22.77 6.16
CA PHE A 171 5.74 23.95 5.56
C PHE A 171 4.88 24.49 4.42
N LYS A 172 4.59 25.80 4.43
CA LYS A 172 3.73 26.45 3.46
C LYS A 172 4.44 26.64 2.11
N ASP A 173 5.69 27.07 2.18
CA ASP A 173 6.53 27.39 1.03
C ASP A 173 8.02 27.27 1.38
N LEU A 174 8.85 27.53 0.38
CA LEU A 174 10.31 27.42 0.51
C LEU A 174 10.90 28.44 1.50
N ASN A 175 10.31 29.63 1.63
CA ASN A 175 10.80 30.63 2.56
C ASN A 175 10.58 30.20 3.99
N HIS A 176 9.40 29.67 4.31
CA HIS A 176 9.08 29.13 5.63
C HIS A 176 9.98 27.91 5.97
N LEU A 177 10.22 27.02 5.01
CA LEU A 177 11.13 25.88 5.17
C LEU A 177 12.56 26.35 5.49
N GLU A 178 13.04 27.35 4.75
CA GLU A 178 14.37 27.92 4.92
C GLU A 178 14.55 28.64 6.27
N GLU A 179 13.57 29.45 6.68
CA GLU A 179 13.57 30.14 7.97
C GLU A 179 13.67 29.15 9.14
N VAL A 180 12.86 28.11 9.13
CA VAL A 180 12.88 27.06 10.18
C VAL A 180 14.21 26.30 10.14
N PHE A 181 14.71 25.93 8.95
CA PHE A 181 16.01 25.28 8.81
C PHE A 181 17.14 26.10 9.42
N LEU A 182 17.25 27.38 9.07
CA LEU A 182 18.31 28.26 9.59
C LEU A 182 18.24 28.39 11.11
N SER A 183 17.05 28.48 11.68
CA SER A 183 16.84 28.49 13.13
C SER A 183 17.33 27.19 13.79
N MET A 184 16.97 26.04 13.23
CA MET A 184 17.38 24.73 13.75
C MET A 184 18.89 24.51 13.55
N GLN A 185 19.43 24.85 12.39
CA GLN A 185 20.85 24.72 12.05
C GLN A 185 21.73 25.57 12.98
N SER A 186 21.33 26.82 13.29
CA SER A 186 22.02 27.68 14.27
C SER A 186 22.06 27.09 15.69
N LYS A 187 21.01 26.33 16.06
CA LYS A 187 20.89 25.73 17.41
C LYS A 187 21.60 24.39 17.52
N TYR A 188 21.57 23.57 16.46
CA TYR A 188 21.99 22.16 16.51
C TYR A 188 23.22 21.85 15.63
N GLY A 189 23.59 22.75 14.73
CA GLY A 189 24.72 22.59 13.80
C GLY A 189 24.41 21.76 12.55
N SER A 190 23.53 20.77 12.65
CA SER A 190 22.96 19.97 11.56
C SER A 190 21.47 19.76 11.79
N VAL A 191 20.75 19.46 10.72
CA VAL A 191 19.30 19.19 10.73
C VAL A 191 19.06 17.97 9.87
N PHE A 192 18.26 17.01 10.37
CA PHE A 192 17.77 15.90 9.56
C PHE A 192 16.53 16.35 8.80
N ILE A 193 16.56 16.19 7.48
CA ILE A 193 15.44 16.44 6.58
C ILE A 193 14.92 15.13 6.03
N GLU A 194 13.62 14.97 5.96
CA GLU A 194 12.99 13.79 5.35
C GLU A 194 11.72 14.16 4.60
N THR A 195 11.31 13.30 3.69
CA THR A 195 10.03 13.41 2.97
C THR A 195 8.87 13.11 3.90
N ASP A 196 7.80 13.91 3.81
CA ASP A 196 6.56 13.65 4.53
C ASP A 196 5.74 12.58 3.80
N MET A 197 5.72 11.39 4.37
CA MET A 197 5.03 10.26 3.78
C MET A 197 3.55 10.15 4.21
N ARG A 198 2.97 11.16 4.86
CA ARG A 198 1.50 11.22 5.06
C ARG A 198 0.82 11.36 3.69
N ALA A 199 -0.24 10.59 3.44
CA ALA A 199 -0.88 10.52 2.12
C ALA A 199 -1.27 11.91 1.59
N MET A 200 -1.92 12.73 2.42
CA MET A 200 -2.31 14.11 2.08
C MET A 200 -1.15 15.05 1.73
N MET A 201 0.07 14.69 2.11
CA MET A 201 1.27 15.48 1.85
C MET A 201 2.14 14.88 0.75
N ASN A 202 1.69 13.79 0.10
CA ASN A 202 2.50 13.06 -0.88
C ASN A 202 1.64 12.55 -2.06
N PRO A 203 1.52 13.35 -3.13
CA PRO A 203 0.77 12.96 -4.32
C PRO A 203 1.24 11.65 -4.96
N THR A 204 2.56 11.40 -5.02
CA THR A 204 3.11 10.14 -5.54
C THR A 204 2.61 8.93 -4.74
N ARG A 205 2.58 9.03 -3.42
CA ARG A 205 2.00 8.01 -2.55
C ARG A 205 0.50 7.81 -2.82
N MET A 206 -0.24 8.90 -3.03
CA MET A 206 -1.68 8.83 -3.34
C MET A 206 -1.94 8.05 -4.63
N GLU A 207 -1.08 8.16 -5.64
CA GLU A 207 -1.15 7.36 -6.86
C GLU A 207 -0.97 5.86 -6.55
N VAL A 208 0.01 5.49 -5.71
CA VAL A 208 0.25 4.09 -5.30
C VAL A 208 -0.95 3.52 -4.53
N ILE A 209 -1.56 4.31 -3.63
CA ILE A 209 -2.81 3.94 -2.94
C ILE A 209 -3.94 3.69 -3.95
N GLY A 210 -4.05 4.52 -4.99
CA GLY A 210 -4.99 4.34 -6.10
C GLY A 210 -4.76 3.01 -6.82
N LEU A 211 -3.52 2.68 -7.16
CA LEU A 211 -3.14 1.41 -7.78
C LEU A 211 -3.48 0.22 -6.87
N ALA A 212 -3.16 0.29 -5.57
CA ALA A 212 -3.56 -0.74 -4.61
C ALA A 212 -5.07 -0.95 -4.57
N THR A 213 -5.85 0.15 -4.68
CA THR A 213 -7.32 0.08 -4.74
C THR A 213 -7.80 -0.59 -6.03
N GLN A 214 -7.18 -0.31 -7.18
CA GLN A 214 -7.49 -1.00 -8.43
C GLN A 214 -7.18 -2.50 -8.34
N ARG A 215 -6.03 -2.89 -7.75
CA ARG A 215 -5.72 -4.30 -7.46
C ARG A 215 -6.76 -4.98 -6.58
N LEU A 216 -7.31 -4.24 -5.61
CA LEU A 216 -8.40 -4.76 -4.78
C LEU A 216 -9.64 -5.03 -5.63
N ILE A 217 -10.03 -4.12 -6.53
CA ILE A 217 -11.16 -4.32 -7.43
C ILE A 217 -10.94 -5.52 -8.37
N GLU A 218 -9.74 -5.69 -8.91
CA GLU A 218 -9.38 -6.87 -9.70
C GLU A 218 -9.63 -8.17 -8.93
N LYS A 219 -9.19 -8.24 -7.66
CA LYS A 219 -9.42 -9.39 -6.78
C LYS A 219 -10.90 -9.59 -6.45
N ILE A 220 -11.64 -8.52 -6.15
CA ILE A 220 -13.10 -8.59 -5.91
C ILE A 220 -13.83 -9.09 -7.16
N SER A 221 -13.37 -8.72 -8.35
CA SER A 221 -13.96 -9.15 -9.62
C SER A 221 -13.68 -10.60 -9.96
N SER A 222 -12.61 -11.17 -9.41
CA SER A 222 -12.26 -12.57 -9.59
C SER A 222 -13.11 -13.47 -8.71
N ARG A 223 -13.93 -14.32 -9.33
CA ARG A 223 -14.89 -15.20 -8.66
C ARG A 223 -14.44 -16.64 -8.60
N CYS A 224 -14.77 -17.29 -7.51
CA CYS A 224 -14.58 -18.73 -7.42
C CYS A 224 -15.48 -19.46 -8.43
N PRO A 225 -14.93 -20.38 -9.24
CA PRO A 225 -15.73 -21.12 -10.21
C PRO A 225 -16.73 -22.11 -9.59
N GLU A 226 -16.55 -22.48 -8.30
CA GLU A 226 -17.41 -23.42 -7.60
C GLU A 226 -18.55 -22.72 -6.83
N CYS A 227 -18.22 -21.66 -6.07
CA CYS A 227 -19.21 -21.00 -5.21
C CYS A 227 -19.55 -19.56 -5.62
N GLU A 228 -18.94 -19.05 -6.69
CA GLU A 228 -19.18 -17.72 -7.26
C GLU A 228 -18.88 -16.54 -6.33
N ILE A 229 -18.28 -16.80 -5.16
CA ILE A 229 -17.89 -15.75 -4.20
C ILE A 229 -16.70 -14.97 -4.74
N PRO A 230 -16.69 -13.61 -4.59
CA PRO A 230 -15.53 -12.75 -4.87
C PRO A 230 -14.27 -13.12 -4.09
N GLY A 231 -13.10 -12.76 -4.65
CA GLY A 231 -11.81 -12.89 -3.95
C GLY A 231 -11.06 -14.19 -4.26
N PHE A 232 -11.46 -14.94 -5.31
CA PHE A 232 -10.67 -16.06 -5.81
C PHE A 232 -9.35 -15.54 -6.38
N SER A 233 -8.26 -15.70 -5.65
CA SER A 233 -6.99 -15.03 -5.96
C SER A 233 -5.79 -15.93 -5.71
N ILE A 234 -4.64 -15.53 -6.22
CA ILE A 234 -3.36 -16.20 -5.99
C ILE A 234 -3.04 -16.17 -4.50
N THR A 235 -2.88 -17.35 -3.92
CA THR A 235 -2.46 -17.55 -2.53
C THR A 235 -1.03 -18.06 -2.43
N GLU A 236 -0.52 -18.69 -3.50
CA GLU A 236 0.83 -19.23 -3.53
C GLU A 236 1.42 -19.14 -4.94
N THR A 237 2.72 -18.84 -5.02
CA THR A 237 3.51 -18.90 -6.24
C THR A 237 4.56 -19.98 -6.10
N LYS A 238 4.59 -20.93 -7.03
CA LYS A 238 5.57 -22.02 -7.06
C LYS A 238 6.61 -21.79 -8.14
N SER A 239 7.87 -21.80 -7.73
CA SER A 239 9.02 -21.84 -8.64
C SER A 239 9.23 -23.25 -9.20
N GLY A 240 10.20 -23.41 -10.10
CA GLY A 240 10.55 -24.69 -10.69
C GLY A 240 10.32 -24.77 -12.18
N LEU A 241 10.22 -23.61 -12.88
CA LEU A 241 10.18 -23.59 -14.34
C LEU A 241 11.43 -24.28 -14.91
N PRO A 242 11.30 -25.32 -15.75
CA PRO A 242 12.44 -26.09 -16.22
C PRO A 242 13.38 -25.27 -17.11
N CYS A 243 14.67 -25.42 -16.92
CA CYS A 243 15.68 -24.87 -17.82
C CYS A 243 15.53 -25.43 -19.24
N GLY A 244 15.57 -24.57 -20.24
CA GLY A 244 15.44 -24.98 -21.66
C GLY A 244 16.61 -25.82 -22.18
N LEU A 245 17.77 -25.80 -21.52
CA LEU A 245 18.95 -26.57 -21.92
C LEU A 245 19.06 -27.91 -21.16
N CYS A 246 19.01 -27.90 -19.81
CA CYS A 246 19.26 -29.09 -19.00
C CYS A 246 18.01 -29.65 -18.30
N GLY A 247 16.86 -28.96 -18.34
CA GLY A 247 15.64 -29.39 -17.68
C GLY A 247 15.63 -29.20 -16.15
N PHE A 248 16.71 -28.69 -15.55
CA PHE A 248 16.78 -28.46 -14.11
C PHE A 248 15.74 -27.40 -13.68
N PRO A 249 15.05 -27.56 -12.53
CA PRO A 249 14.10 -26.57 -12.04
C PRO A 249 14.85 -25.28 -11.65
N THR A 250 14.33 -24.13 -12.13
CA THR A 250 14.88 -22.82 -11.84
C THR A 250 14.06 -22.11 -10.74
N GLN A 251 14.52 -20.92 -10.32
CA GLN A 251 13.78 -20.06 -9.38
C GLN A 251 12.58 -19.38 -10.03
N SER A 252 12.45 -19.44 -11.36
CA SER A 252 11.34 -18.82 -12.09
C SER A 252 10.02 -19.54 -11.82
N THR A 253 8.93 -18.77 -11.86
CA THR A 253 7.58 -19.25 -11.56
C THR A 253 7.12 -20.33 -12.53
N LEU A 254 6.76 -21.50 -11.99
CA LEU A 254 6.16 -22.60 -12.75
C LEU A 254 4.64 -22.47 -12.79
N TYR A 255 4.01 -22.22 -11.64
CA TYR A 255 2.56 -22.02 -11.55
C TYR A 255 2.15 -21.18 -10.35
N HIS A 256 0.94 -20.62 -10.47
CA HIS A 256 0.23 -20.02 -9.33
C HIS A 256 -0.80 -21.01 -8.77
N VAL A 257 -1.03 -20.94 -7.46
CA VAL A 257 -2.18 -21.57 -6.80
C VAL A 257 -3.18 -20.48 -6.47
N LEU A 258 -4.40 -20.59 -7.02
CA LEU A 258 -5.52 -19.74 -6.67
C LEU A 258 -6.41 -20.50 -5.68
N THR A 259 -6.85 -19.82 -4.62
CA THR A 259 -7.67 -20.44 -3.57
C THR A 259 -8.88 -19.57 -3.28
N CYS A 260 -10.02 -20.19 -3.06
CA CYS A 260 -11.21 -19.53 -2.58
C CYS A 260 -11.21 -19.48 -1.05
N ALA A 261 -11.29 -18.28 -0.48
CA ALA A 261 -11.35 -18.09 0.96
C ALA A 261 -12.65 -18.63 1.60
N ASN A 262 -13.71 -18.85 0.81
CA ASN A 262 -15.01 -19.31 1.31
C ASN A 262 -15.19 -20.83 1.27
N CYS A 263 -14.86 -21.48 0.13
CA CYS A 263 -15.11 -22.92 -0.05
C CYS A 263 -13.83 -23.77 -0.20
N GLU A 264 -12.66 -23.14 -0.02
CA GLU A 264 -11.34 -23.79 -0.10
C GLU A 264 -11.03 -24.41 -1.48
N PHE A 265 -11.87 -24.20 -2.49
CA PHE A 265 -11.56 -24.62 -3.84
C PHE A 265 -10.24 -24.06 -4.30
N THR A 266 -9.38 -24.90 -4.88
CA THR A 266 -8.07 -24.51 -5.41
C THR A 266 -7.96 -24.83 -6.89
N ARG A 267 -7.25 -23.95 -7.62
CA ARG A 267 -6.90 -24.14 -9.03
C ARG A 267 -5.43 -23.76 -9.25
N ARG A 268 -4.72 -24.58 -10.04
CA ARG A 268 -3.38 -24.24 -10.51
C ARG A 268 -3.47 -23.54 -11.87
N GLU A 269 -2.75 -22.45 -12.00
CA GLU A 269 -2.53 -21.74 -13.26
C GLU A 269 -1.08 -21.99 -13.69
N MET A 270 -0.90 -22.89 -14.66
CA MET A 270 0.44 -23.23 -15.15
C MET A 270 0.95 -22.13 -16.08
N PHE A 271 2.25 -21.86 -15.98
CA PHE A 271 2.96 -20.92 -16.84
C PHE A 271 2.35 -19.51 -16.88
N PRO A 272 2.10 -18.87 -15.73
CA PRO A 272 1.39 -17.58 -15.69
C PRO A 272 2.12 -16.48 -16.46
N ASN A 273 3.45 -16.59 -16.59
CA ASN A 273 4.27 -15.67 -17.37
C ASN A 273 4.34 -16.03 -18.87
N LYS A 274 3.47 -16.94 -19.36
CA LYS A 274 3.44 -17.41 -20.76
C LYS A 274 4.78 -17.98 -21.23
N LYS A 275 5.56 -18.57 -20.32
CA LYS A 275 6.88 -19.15 -20.56
C LYS A 275 6.88 -20.56 -19.97
N GLU A 276 7.17 -21.56 -20.78
CA GLU A 276 7.19 -22.97 -20.38
C GLU A 276 8.59 -23.46 -20.00
N LYS A 277 9.64 -22.74 -20.41
CA LYS A 277 11.05 -23.03 -20.11
C LYS A 277 11.80 -21.75 -19.80
N GLU A 278 12.76 -21.83 -18.89
CA GLU A 278 13.63 -20.72 -18.54
C GLU A 278 14.92 -20.72 -19.37
N GLU A 279 15.49 -19.55 -19.60
CA GLU A 279 16.78 -19.43 -20.25
C GLU A 279 17.91 -19.98 -19.40
N PRO A 280 18.93 -20.63 -20.02
CA PRO A 280 20.03 -21.23 -19.28
C PRO A 280 20.81 -20.26 -18.38
N MET A 281 20.80 -18.97 -18.68
CA MET A 281 21.44 -17.94 -17.89
C MET A 281 20.81 -17.74 -16.48
N TYR A 282 19.56 -18.17 -16.29
CA TYR A 282 18.86 -18.14 -15.01
C TYR A 282 18.78 -19.52 -14.33
N CYS A 283 19.60 -20.45 -14.78
CA CYS A 283 19.63 -21.81 -14.25
C CYS A 283 20.88 -22.02 -13.41
N ASP A 284 20.70 -22.31 -12.12
CA ASP A 284 21.78 -22.53 -11.16
C ASP A 284 22.71 -23.70 -11.55
N ASN A 285 22.24 -24.63 -12.43
CA ASN A 285 23.05 -25.74 -12.93
C ASN A 285 23.84 -25.38 -14.21
N CYS A 286 23.31 -24.51 -15.08
CA CYS A 286 23.98 -24.14 -16.32
C CYS A 286 24.84 -22.88 -16.16
N ASN A 287 24.52 -22.04 -15.24
CA ASN A 287 25.18 -20.77 -14.89
C ASN A 287 25.19 -20.61 -13.37
N PRO A 288 26.09 -21.37 -12.68
CA PRO A 288 26.17 -21.42 -11.22
C PRO A 288 26.72 -20.13 -10.60
#